data_81e60b4805098cf0a525715d09b966cf
#
_entry.id   81e60b4805098cf0a525715d09b966cf
#
_cell.length_a   1.000
_cell.length_b   1.000
_cell.length_c   1.000
_cell.angle_alpha   90.00
_cell.angle_beta   90.00
_cell.angle_gamma   90.00
#
_symmetry.space_group_name_H-M   'P 1'
#
loop_
_entity.id
_entity.type
_entity.pdbx_description
1 polymer ?
#
loop_
_entity_poly.entity_id
_entity_poly.type
_entity_poly.pdbx_seq_one_letter_code
_entity_poly.pdbx_strand_id
1 'polypeptide(L)'
;MSGRSTAVHVATKLGIGFGSLFLVSVLLAAMPGHHTPGAQTREPQQASSPSQSMPGMDMSDESANEAHAVHDMTRGHQDAHSLHMTMTAMRPVGPGDIERANEIVAQLRSSIEKYKDYHVALDDGFRIFLPNIPQPEYHFTSYKNGFLEAFTFDPTRPTSLLYKKTSTGYELVGAMYTMPKRATEEQLNARVPLSVAMWHLHTNLCMPPKEQYRTTDWTKFGLKGSIATQEACDAAGGRFQPSIFGWMVHVYPYEDSLDKIFSMHHHME
;
A
#
# COMPACT_ATOMS: atom_id res chain seq x y z
N MET A 1 10.68 -39.86 61.15
CA MET A 1 10.09 -38.60 61.62
C MET A 1 9.71 -37.81 60.37
N SER A 2 8.66 -38.01 59.93
CA SER A 2 7.32 -37.44 59.75
C SER A 2 7.25 -35.91 59.88
N GLY A 3 6.91 -35.28 58.83
CA GLY A 3 6.61 -33.86 58.73
C GLY A 3 5.80 -33.54 57.48
N ARG A 4 4.48 -33.80 57.53
CA ARG A 4 3.48 -33.31 56.55
C ARG A 4 3.33 -31.81 56.78
N SER A 5 3.27 -31.05 55.72
CA SER A 5 2.70 -29.70 55.74
C SER A 5 1.71 -29.49 54.61
N THR A 6 0.65 -28.93 54.99
CA THR A 6 -0.67 -28.84 54.39
C THR A 6 -0.79 -27.77 53.34
N ALA A 7 -1.52 -28.07 52.27
CA ALA A 7 -1.99 -27.15 51.26
C ALA A 7 -3.06 -26.21 51.82
N VAL A 8 -2.96 -24.91 51.52
CA VAL A 8 -4.06 -23.95 51.69
C VAL A 8 -4.54 -23.48 50.32
N HIS A 9 -5.75 -23.90 50.01
CA HIS A 9 -6.54 -23.34 48.90
C HIS A 9 -7.18 -22.04 49.37
N VAL A 10 -6.94 -20.97 48.64
CA VAL A 10 -7.78 -19.78 48.72
C VAL A 10 -8.47 -19.57 47.39
N ALA A 11 -9.77 -19.89 47.41
CA ALA A 11 -10.69 -19.50 46.35
C ALA A 11 -11.25 -18.12 46.67
N THR A 12 -11.13 -17.16 45.79
CA THR A 12 -11.90 -15.92 45.87
C THR A 12 -12.76 -15.76 44.63
N LYS A 13 -14.05 -15.82 44.88
CA LYS A 13 -15.14 -15.51 43.93
C LYS A 13 -15.43 -14.01 43.93
N LEU A 14 -16.09 -13.61 42.90
CA LEU A 14 -17.02 -12.50 42.67
C LEU A 14 -16.49 -11.25 42.01
N GLY A 15 -17.28 -10.92 40.98
CA GLY A 15 -17.54 -9.57 40.57
C GLY A 15 -18.22 -9.49 39.23
N ILE A 16 -19.54 -9.83 39.18
CA ILE A 16 -20.41 -9.51 38.05
C ILE A 16 -20.72 -8.02 38.12
N GLY A 17 -20.37 -7.27 37.09
CA GLY A 17 -20.70 -5.87 36.92
C GLY A 17 -21.46 -5.64 35.61
N PHE A 18 -22.74 -5.36 35.77
CA PHE A 18 -23.74 -5.03 34.75
C PHE A 18 -23.46 -3.69 34.04
N GLY A 19 -23.70 -3.64 32.74
CA GLY A 19 -24.60 -2.69 32.13
C GLY A 19 -24.04 -1.33 31.73
N SER A 20 -24.10 -1.08 30.45
CA SER A 20 -24.83 0.08 29.92
C SER A 20 -24.91 -0.01 28.40
N LEU A 21 -26.08 -0.35 27.96
CA LEU A 21 -26.58 -0.23 26.59
C LEU A 21 -26.84 1.26 26.34
N PHE A 22 -26.07 1.92 25.48
CA PHE A 22 -26.46 3.22 24.92
C PHE A 22 -27.18 3.00 23.58
N LEU A 23 -28.51 3.06 23.65
CA LEU A 23 -29.40 3.25 22.50
C LEU A 23 -29.24 4.69 22.01
N VAL A 24 -28.69 4.87 20.83
CA VAL A 24 -28.77 6.16 20.12
C VAL A 24 -29.96 6.10 19.17
N SER A 25 -31.01 6.78 19.52
CA SER A 25 -32.21 7.00 18.69
C SER A 25 -31.87 7.99 17.56
N VAL A 26 -32.01 7.53 16.32
CA VAL A 26 -31.95 8.39 15.14
C VAL A 26 -33.33 9.02 14.95
N LEU A 27 -33.41 10.33 15.13
CA LEU A 27 -34.58 11.13 14.72
C LEU A 27 -34.52 11.38 13.21
N LEU A 28 -35.47 10.82 12.47
CA LEU A 28 -35.79 11.25 11.11
C LEU A 28 -36.59 12.55 11.18
N ALA A 29 -36.03 13.64 10.67
CA ALA A 29 -36.82 14.86 10.38
C ALA A 29 -37.19 14.85 8.88
N ALA A 30 -38.48 14.75 8.62
CA ALA A 30 -39.06 14.95 7.30
C ALA A 30 -39.23 16.45 7.03
N MET A 31 -38.81 16.93 5.86
CA MET A 31 -39.16 18.28 5.36
C MET A 31 -39.91 18.15 4.04
N PRO A 32 -40.94 19.01 3.84
CA PRO A 32 -41.87 18.88 2.70
C PRO A 32 -41.34 19.54 1.44
N GLY A 33 -41.84 19.04 0.31
CA GLY A 33 -41.51 19.45 -1.04
C GLY A 33 -42.01 20.86 -1.42
N HIS A 34 -41.31 21.44 -2.39
CA HIS A 34 -41.84 22.55 -3.18
C HIS A 34 -41.70 22.23 -4.67
N HIS A 35 -42.81 22.53 -5.35
CA HIS A 35 -43.12 22.30 -6.76
C HIS A 35 -42.28 23.15 -7.71
N THR A 36 -41.98 22.56 -8.86
CA THR A 36 -41.58 23.19 -10.13
C THR A 36 -42.68 24.12 -10.68
N PRO A 37 -42.36 25.07 -11.61
CA PRO A 37 -42.46 24.71 -13.02
C PRO A 37 -41.51 25.43 -14.00
N GLY A 38 -41.37 24.88 -15.19
CA GLY A 38 -41.16 25.65 -16.39
C GLY A 38 -39.90 25.35 -17.20
N ALA A 39 -40.10 24.52 -18.19
CA ALA A 39 -39.19 24.25 -19.30
C ALA A 39 -38.93 25.50 -20.16
N GLN A 40 -37.68 25.59 -20.66
CA GLN A 40 -37.43 26.10 -22.03
C GLN A 40 -36.10 25.54 -22.57
N THR A 41 -36.23 24.70 -23.54
CA THR A 41 -35.23 24.27 -24.52
C THR A 41 -34.60 25.46 -25.25
N ARG A 42 -33.30 25.55 -25.26
CA ARG A 42 -32.53 26.34 -26.22
C ARG A 42 -31.30 25.51 -26.67
N GLU A 43 -31.37 25.10 -27.94
CA GLU A 43 -30.24 24.62 -28.72
C GLU A 43 -29.17 25.72 -28.86
N PRO A 44 -27.89 25.43 -28.74
CA PRO A 44 -26.83 26.35 -29.15
C PRO A 44 -26.39 26.04 -30.60
N GLN A 45 -26.53 27.00 -31.43
CA GLN A 45 -25.99 27.09 -32.78
C GLN A 45 -24.47 26.93 -32.77
N GLN A 46 -23.98 26.11 -33.70
CA GLN A 46 -22.57 26.05 -34.12
C GLN A 46 -22.16 27.43 -34.69
N ALA A 47 -21.17 28.03 -34.03
CA ALA A 47 -20.38 29.12 -34.59
C ALA A 47 -19.03 28.57 -35.05
N SER A 48 -18.85 28.50 -36.34
CA SER A 48 -17.61 28.32 -37.03
C SER A 48 -16.73 29.55 -36.88
N SER A 49 -15.57 29.41 -36.23
CA SER A 49 -14.51 30.43 -36.20
C SER A 49 -13.38 30.05 -37.15
N PRO A 50 -12.82 31.02 -37.89
CA PRO A 50 -11.83 30.76 -38.92
C PRO A 50 -10.43 30.51 -38.32
N SER A 51 -9.77 29.51 -38.86
CA SER A 51 -8.37 29.15 -38.66
C SER A 51 -7.47 30.32 -39.07
N GLN A 52 -6.83 31.00 -38.12
CA GLN A 52 -5.71 31.85 -38.39
C GLN A 52 -4.41 31.08 -38.18
N SER A 53 -3.75 30.74 -39.27
CA SER A 53 -2.39 30.22 -39.29
C SER A 53 -1.40 31.32 -38.90
N MET A 54 -0.71 31.12 -37.80
CA MET A 54 0.47 31.89 -37.40
C MET A 54 1.72 31.27 -38.03
N PRO A 55 2.61 32.07 -38.68
CA PRO A 55 3.82 31.55 -39.27
C PRO A 55 4.94 31.46 -38.20
N GLY A 56 5.60 30.33 -38.12
CA GLY A 56 6.95 30.16 -37.56
C GLY A 56 7.03 29.74 -36.11
N MET A 57 6.60 28.55 -35.79
CA MET A 57 7.11 27.78 -34.68
C MET A 57 7.51 26.39 -35.20
N ASP A 58 8.80 26.13 -35.14
CA ASP A 58 9.39 24.83 -35.49
C ASP A 58 9.10 23.89 -34.33
N MET A 59 8.08 23.01 -34.54
CA MET A 59 7.57 22.06 -33.53
C MET A 59 8.41 20.78 -33.48
N SER A 60 9.60 20.74 -34.06
CA SER A 60 10.43 19.53 -34.12
C SER A 60 11.27 19.29 -32.88
N ASP A 61 11.55 20.32 -32.06
CA ASP A 61 12.37 20.17 -30.85
C ASP A 61 11.58 19.92 -29.57
N GLU A 62 10.31 20.37 -29.49
CA GLU A 62 9.49 20.09 -28.29
C GLU A 62 9.02 18.64 -28.24
N SER A 63 8.67 18.04 -29.39
CA SER A 63 8.25 16.63 -29.43
C SER A 63 9.37 15.65 -29.12
N ALA A 64 10.62 15.99 -29.44
CA ALA A 64 11.80 15.20 -29.07
C ALA A 64 12.11 15.28 -27.57
N ASN A 65 11.95 16.46 -26.96
CA ASN A 65 12.14 16.65 -25.52
C ASN A 65 11.01 15.99 -24.69
N GLU A 66 9.77 16.04 -25.15
CA GLU A 66 8.67 15.32 -24.50
C GLU A 66 8.85 13.79 -24.63
N ALA A 67 9.28 13.30 -25.79
CA ALA A 67 9.57 11.88 -26.00
C ALA A 67 10.76 11.41 -25.14
N HIS A 68 11.80 12.24 -24.94
CA HIS A 68 12.92 11.94 -24.04
C HIS A 68 12.51 11.99 -22.55
N ALA A 69 11.71 12.97 -22.14
CA ALA A 69 11.20 13.05 -20.78
C ALA A 69 10.26 11.88 -20.44
N VAL A 70 9.39 11.48 -21.39
CA VAL A 70 8.54 10.30 -21.27
C VAL A 70 9.39 9.01 -21.27
N HIS A 71 10.47 8.94 -22.06
CA HIS A 71 11.34 7.76 -22.10
C HIS A 71 12.21 7.62 -20.84
N ASP A 72 12.66 8.71 -20.23
CA ASP A 72 13.39 8.66 -18.95
C ASP A 72 12.46 8.39 -17.76
N MET A 73 11.21 8.88 -17.81
CA MET A 73 10.18 8.49 -16.85
C MET A 73 9.79 7.01 -16.98
N THR A 74 9.83 6.43 -18.17
CA THR A 74 9.48 5.02 -18.39
C THR A 74 10.59 4.04 -18.00
N ARG A 75 11.86 4.43 -17.99
CA ARG A 75 12.97 3.56 -17.56
C ARG A 75 12.99 3.27 -16.06
N GLY A 76 12.54 4.21 -15.23
CA GLY A 76 12.36 4.00 -13.78
C GLY A 76 10.99 3.44 -13.39
N HIS A 77 10.08 3.26 -14.36
CA HIS A 77 8.64 3.04 -14.11
C HIS A 77 8.08 1.80 -14.82
N GLN A 78 8.89 0.85 -15.26
CA GLN A 78 8.37 -0.34 -15.96
C GLN A 78 7.37 -1.16 -15.13
N ASP A 79 7.37 -0.99 -13.80
CA ASP A 79 6.38 -1.62 -12.91
C ASP A 79 5.21 -0.69 -12.52
N ALA A 80 5.30 0.61 -12.77
CA ALA A 80 4.25 1.58 -12.46
C ALA A 80 2.97 1.40 -13.31
N HIS A 81 3.08 0.75 -14.46
CA HIS A 81 1.97 0.41 -15.35
C HIS A 81 1.55 -1.07 -15.25
N SER A 82 1.86 -1.74 -14.14
CA SER A 82 1.33 -3.07 -13.90
C SER A 82 -0.20 -3.03 -13.89
N LEU A 83 -0.84 -3.96 -14.62
CA LEU A 83 -2.29 -4.13 -14.61
C LEU A 83 -2.87 -4.35 -13.20
N HIS A 84 -2.00 -4.76 -12.29
CA HIS A 84 -2.34 -5.15 -10.92
C HIS A 84 -1.82 -4.19 -9.86
N MET A 85 -1.47 -2.96 -10.23
CA MET A 85 -0.95 -1.97 -9.28
C MET A 85 -1.46 -0.56 -9.61
N THR A 86 -1.89 0.14 -8.57
CA THR A 86 -2.20 1.57 -8.61
C THR A 86 -1.20 2.29 -7.73
N MET A 87 -0.68 3.41 -8.19
CA MET A 87 0.34 4.20 -7.49
C MET A 87 -0.13 5.63 -7.29
N THR A 88 0.37 6.26 -6.22
CA THR A 88 0.25 7.71 -6.08
C THR A 88 1.18 8.42 -7.08
N ALA A 89 0.79 9.62 -7.50
CA ALA A 89 1.69 10.49 -8.23
C ALA A 89 2.76 11.08 -7.29
N MET A 90 3.97 11.28 -7.82
CA MET A 90 4.98 12.09 -7.14
C MET A 90 4.53 13.54 -7.08
N ARG A 91 4.89 14.23 -6.00
CA ARG A 91 4.62 15.67 -5.82
C ARG A 91 5.92 16.46 -5.83
N PRO A 92 5.90 17.77 -6.17
CA PRO A 92 7.03 18.64 -5.92
C PRO A 92 7.43 18.63 -4.44
N VAL A 93 8.74 18.77 -4.18
CA VAL A 93 9.26 18.82 -2.82
C VAL A 93 8.71 20.05 -2.11
N GLY A 94 8.01 19.83 -1.01
CA GLY A 94 7.51 20.88 -0.13
C GLY A 94 8.46 21.20 1.02
N PRO A 95 8.20 22.31 1.75
CA PRO A 95 8.98 22.64 2.94
C PRO A 95 8.92 21.53 3.99
N GLY A 96 10.09 21.10 4.48
CA GLY A 96 10.21 20.08 5.52
C GLY A 96 10.06 18.64 5.06
N ASP A 97 9.82 18.38 3.77
CA ASP A 97 9.64 16.99 3.26
C ASP A 97 10.93 16.19 3.37
N ILE A 98 12.06 16.77 2.99
CA ILE A 98 13.37 16.10 3.04
C ILE A 98 13.78 15.82 4.48
N GLU A 99 13.62 16.79 5.37
CA GLU A 99 13.90 16.65 6.79
C GLU A 99 13.06 15.51 7.40
N ARG A 100 11.75 15.49 7.12
CA ARG A 100 10.84 14.44 7.58
C ARG A 100 11.22 13.08 7.00
N ALA A 101 11.57 13.00 5.74
CA ALA A 101 12.04 11.76 5.11
C ALA A 101 13.30 11.23 5.81
N ASN A 102 14.28 12.10 6.06
CA ASN A 102 15.51 11.73 6.76
C ASN A 102 15.25 11.28 8.21
N GLU A 103 14.32 11.92 8.93
CA GLU A 103 13.91 11.49 10.27
C GLU A 103 13.28 10.10 10.26
N ILE A 104 12.39 9.82 9.30
CA ILE A 104 11.78 8.49 9.13
C ILE A 104 12.89 7.44 8.89
N VAL A 105 13.82 7.71 7.99
CA VAL A 105 14.93 6.81 7.68
C VAL A 105 15.81 6.55 8.90
N ALA A 106 16.17 7.59 9.64
CA ALA A 106 17.03 7.47 10.82
C ALA A 106 16.37 6.64 11.93
N GLN A 107 15.08 6.92 12.23
CA GLN A 107 14.31 6.18 13.24
C GLN A 107 14.12 4.71 12.81
N LEU A 108 13.75 4.47 11.55
CA LEU A 108 13.61 3.13 11.00
C LEU A 108 14.92 2.35 11.12
N ARG A 109 16.02 2.90 10.59
CA ARG A 109 17.35 2.26 10.60
C ARG A 109 17.75 1.82 12.01
N SER A 110 17.60 2.71 12.98
CA SER A 110 17.92 2.42 14.38
C SER A 110 17.05 1.29 14.95
N SER A 111 15.74 1.31 14.65
CA SER A 111 14.78 0.37 15.26
C SER A 111 14.88 -1.04 14.68
N ILE A 112 15.22 -1.17 13.39
CA ILE A 112 15.28 -2.48 12.72
C ILE A 112 16.67 -3.12 12.74
N GLU A 113 17.72 -2.45 13.25
CA GLU A 113 19.10 -2.97 13.28
C GLU A 113 19.20 -4.35 13.90
N LYS A 114 18.48 -4.61 14.99
CA LYS A 114 18.43 -5.91 15.67
C LYS A 114 17.88 -7.04 14.79
N TYR A 115 17.11 -6.71 13.78
CA TYR A 115 16.48 -7.66 12.85
C TYR A 115 17.41 -8.07 11.69
N LYS A 116 18.66 -7.60 11.68
CA LYS A 116 19.71 -8.22 10.84
C LYS A 116 19.86 -9.71 11.16
N ASP A 117 19.63 -10.09 12.42
CA ASP A 117 19.32 -11.47 12.76
C ASP A 117 17.80 -11.70 12.59
N TYR A 118 17.42 -12.35 11.50
CA TYR A 118 16.00 -12.60 11.20
C TYR A 118 15.28 -13.48 12.23
N HIS A 119 16.02 -14.25 13.05
CA HIS A 119 15.42 -15.03 14.12
C HIS A 119 14.83 -14.12 15.19
N VAL A 120 15.47 -13.00 15.49
CA VAL A 120 14.93 -11.96 16.40
C VAL A 120 13.60 -11.41 15.87
N ALA A 121 13.48 -11.24 14.55
CA ALA A 121 12.21 -10.81 13.97
C ALA A 121 11.10 -11.86 14.17
N LEU A 122 11.42 -13.15 13.98
CA LEU A 122 10.47 -14.24 14.22
C LEU A 122 10.06 -14.33 15.71
N ASP A 123 11.01 -14.15 16.61
CA ASP A 123 10.77 -14.17 18.06
C ASP A 123 9.90 -12.96 18.49
N ASP A 124 10.11 -11.78 17.89
CA ASP A 124 9.30 -10.59 18.11
C ASP A 124 7.91 -10.65 17.42
N GLY A 125 7.58 -11.78 16.82
CA GLY A 125 6.23 -12.06 16.30
C GLY A 125 6.00 -11.72 14.83
N PHE A 126 7.03 -11.35 14.08
CA PHE A 126 6.93 -11.28 12.63
C PHE A 126 6.75 -12.68 12.04
N ARG A 127 6.05 -12.76 10.91
CA ARG A 127 5.80 -14.03 10.20
C ARG A 127 6.09 -13.84 8.72
N ILE A 128 6.72 -14.83 8.10
CA ILE A 128 7.02 -14.81 6.67
C ILE A 128 5.71 -14.89 5.90
N PHE A 129 5.44 -13.87 5.10
CA PHE A 129 4.28 -13.85 4.22
C PHE A 129 4.53 -14.77 3.01
N LEU A 130 3.62 -15.71 2.75
CA LEU A 130 3.71 -16.70 1.67
C LEU A 130 5.07 -17.44 1.61
N PRO A 131 5.50 -18.12 2.69
CA PRO A 131 6.86 -18.66 2.81
C PRO A 131 7.23 -19.71 1.75
N ASN A 132 6.23 -20.37 1.16
CA ASN A 132 6.41 -21.44 0.17
C ASN A 132 6.40 -20.93 -1.27
N ILE A 133 6.23 -19.63 -1.48
CA ILE A 133 6.27 -19.01 -2.81
C ILE A 133 7.58 -18.24 -2.95
N PRO A 134 8.41 -18.55 -3.97
CA PRO A 134 9.60 -17.77 -4.24
C PRO A 134 9.25 -16.30 -4.50
N GLN A 135 9.90 -15.40 -3.79
CA GLN A 135 9.70 -13.95 -3.87
C GLN A 135 11.05 -13.28 -4.06
N PRO A 136 11.14 -12.20 -4.86
CA PRO A 136 12.36 -11.38 -4.94
C PRO A 136 12.77 -10.85 -3.57
N GLU A 137 11.77 -10.37 -2.81
CA GLU A 137 11.88 -9.93 -1.43
C GLU A 137 10.81 -10.61 -0.58
N TYR A 138 11.23 -11.16 0.56
CA TYR A 138 10.34 -11.79 1.51
C TYR A 138 9.87 -10.77 2.55
N HIS A 139 8.58 -10.65 2.71
CA HIS A 139 7.97 -9.81 3.73
C HIS A 139 7.82 -10.61 5.02
N PHE A 140 8.51 -10.19 6.07
CA PHE A 140 8.26 -10.67 7.42
C PHE A 140 7.29 -9.70 8.07
N THR A 141 6.03 -10.10 8.20
CA THR A 141 4.92 -9.23 8.54
C THR A 141 4.51 -9.37 10.00
N SER A 142 4.36 -8.24 10.69
CA SER A 142 3.74 -8.13 11.99
C SER A 142 2.30 -7.64 11.84
N TYR A 143 1.33 -8.54 12.01
CA TYR A 143 -0.09 -8.18 11.94
C TYR A 143 -0.50 -7.20 13.03
N LYS A 144 0.17 -7.23 14.20
CA LYS A 144 -0.01 -6.26 15.26
C LYS A 144 0.40 -4.86 14.83
N ASN A 145 1.58 -4.74 14.22
CA ASN A 145 2.06 -3.45 13.73
C ASN A 145 1.15 -2.92 12.62
N GLY A 146 0.76 -3.75 11.66
CA GLY A 146 -0.17 -3.36 10.60
C GLY A 146 -1.53 -2.89 11.12
N PHE A 147 -2.05 -3.52 12.18
CA PHE A 147 -3.26 -3.05 12.85
C PHE A 147 -3.06 -1.68 13.52
N LEU A 148 -1.98 -1.49 14.25
CA LEU A 148 -1.68 -0.21 14.93
C LEU A 148 -1.40 0.90 13.92
N GLU A 149 -0.71 0.60 12.85
CA GLU A 149 -0.36 1.53 11.79
C GLU A 149 -1.60 2.06 11.03
N ALA A 150 -2.71 1.33 11.04
CA ALA A 150 -3.96 1.84 10.50
C ALA A 150 -4.45 3.12 11.21
N PHE A 151 -4.02 3.35 12.46
CA PHE A 151 -4.43 4.49 13.29
C PHE A 151 -3.31 5.51 13.51
N THR A 152 -2.08 5.03 13.75
CA THR A 152 -0.95 5.90 14.12
C THR A 152 0.31 5.47 13.39
N PHE A 153 0.94 6.41 12.70
CA PHE A 153 2.24 6.19 12.07
C PHE A 153 3.36 6.28 13.10
N ASP A 154 4.22 5.27 13.11
CA ASP A 154 5.42 5.21 13.94
C ASP A 154 6.54 4.59 13.11
N PRO A 155 7.54 5.38 12.67
CA PRO A 155 8.64 4.87 11.85
C PRO A 155 9.43 3.72 12.50
N THR A 156 9.38 3.59 13.83
CA THR A 156 10.09 2.52 14.55
C THR A 156 9.38 1.17 14.52
N ARG A 157 8.13 1.13 14.03
CA ARG A 157 7.27 -0.07 14.04
C ARG A 157 6.69 -0.38 12.68
N PRO A 158 7.51 -0.72 11.68
CA PRO A 158 7.01 -1.04 10.34
C PRO A 158 6.06 -2.25 10.36
N THR A 159 5.12 -2.26 9.43
CA THR A 159 4.23 -3.41 9.23
C THR A 159 5.00 -4.65 8.82
N SER A 160 5.99 -4.50 7.94
CA SER A 160 6.83 -5.62 7.51
C SER A 160 8.30 -5.23 7.45
N LEU A 161 9.15 -6.22 7.70
CA LEU A 161 10.57 -6.18 7.38
C LEU A 161 10.78 -6.85 6.02
N LEU A 162 11.68 -6.31 5.21
CA LEU A 162 11.99 -6.80 3.88
C LEU A 162 13.33 -7.53 3.89
N TYR A 163 13.32 -8.76 3.39
CA TYR A 163 14.49 -9.60 3.37
C TYR A 163 14.76 -10.18 1.99
N LYS A 164 16.04 -10.25 1.62
CA LYS A 164 16.54 -11.12 0.56
C LYS A 164 16.80 -12.50 1.11
N LYS A 165 16.42 -13.53 0.36
CA LYS A 165 16.79 -14.91 0.69
C LYS A 165 18.23 -15.16 0.26
N THR A 166 19.04 -15.69 1.17
CA THR A 166 20.44 -16.09 0.94
C THR A 166 20.59 -17.61 1.00
N SER A 167 21.78 -18.12 0.75
CA SER A 167 22.08 -19.54 0.92
C SER A 167 22.04 -20.02 2.38
N THR A 168 22.19 -19.10 3.33
CA THR A 168 22.28 -19.40 4.78
C THR A 168 21.09 -18.86 5.58
N GLY A 169 20.12 -18.16 4.94
CA GLY A 169 18.98 -17.59 5.64
C GLY A 169 18.39 -16.39 4.93
N TYR A 170 18.30 -15.26 5.63
CA TYR A 170 17.68 -14.04 5.15
C TYR A 170 18.52 -12.82 5.56
N GLU A 171 18.69 -11.91 4.64
CA GLU A 171 19.40 -10.64 4.81
C GLU A 171 18.39 -9.49 4.83
N LEU A 172 18.41 -8.67 5.89
CA LEU A 172 17.55 -7.51 6.02
C LEU A 172 17.96 -6.42 5.03
N VAL A 173 17.05 -6.02 4.17
CA VAL A 173 17.28 -4.96 3.18
C VAL A 173 16.44 -3.72 3.43
N GLY A 174 15.28 -3.84 4.08
CA GLY A 174 14.39 -2.70 4.29
C GLY A 174 13.18 -3.02 5.15
N ALA A 175 12.19 -2.14 5.03
CA ALA A 175 10.91 -2.27 5.69
C ALA A 175 9.77 -1.74 4.81
N MET A 176 8.54 -2.08 5.18
CA MET A 176 7.32 -1.63 4.50
C MET A 176 6.34 -1.08 5.53
N TYR A 177 5.79 0.08 5.23
CA TYR A 177 4.65 0.66 5.95
C TYR A 177 3.36 0.46 5.17
N THR A 178 2.23 0.47 5.88
CA THR A 178 0.91 0.28 5.29
C THR A 178 -0.09 1.35 5.70
N MET A 179 -1.13 1.52 4.88
CA MET A 179 -2.29 2.36 5.18
C MET A 179 -3.57 1.67 4.70
N PRO A 180 -4.72 1.91 5.37
CA PRO A 180 -6.00 1.41 4.89
C PRO A 180 -6.28 1.82 3.43
N LYS A 181 -6.95 0.96 2.66
CA LYS A 181 -7.31 1.21 1.25
C LYS A 181 -8.01 2.55 1.01
N ARG A 182 -8.80 3.02 1.98
CA ARG A 182 -9.57 4.27 1.93
C ARG A 182 -8.74 5.52 2.26
N ALA A 183 -7.46 5.38 2.55
CA ALA A 183 -6.60 6.52 2.85
C ALA A 183 -6.53 7.46 1.65
N THR A 184 -6.62 8.76 1.91
CA THR A 184 -6.41 9.80 0.89
C THR A 184 -4.93 10.05 0.67
N GLU A 185 -4.58 10.66 -0.46
CA GLU A 185 -3.19 11.03 -0.74
C GLU A 185 -2.61 11.98 0.32
N GLU A 186 -3.42 12.87 0.90
CA GLU A 186 -3.01 13.75 1.99
C GLU A 186 -2.64 12.94 3.25
N GLN A 187 -3.41 11.88 3.54
CA GLN A 187 -3.12 10.99 4.66
C GLN A 187 -1.84 10.17 4.40
N LEU A 188 -1.62 9.73 3.17
CA LEU A 188 -0.39 9.06 2.76
C LEU A 188 0.81 10.00 2.86
N ASN A 189 0.68 11.22 2.29
CA ASN A 189 1.70 12.26 2.35
C ASN A 189 2.05 12.70 3.78
N ALA A 190 1.08 12.69 4.69
CA ALA A 190 1.33 13.03 6.10
C ALA A 190 2.22 11.98 6.81
N ARG A 191 2.29 10.75 6.30
CA ARG A 191 3.15 9.68 6.84
C ARG A 191 4.52 9.69 6.18
N VAL A 192 4.56 9.44 4.89
CA VAL A 192 5.79 9.49 4.08
C VAL A 192 5.53 10.47 2.94
N PRO A 193 6.37 11.51 2.78
CA PRO A 193 6.14 12.54 1.77
C PRO A 193 6.03 11.97 0.35
N LEU A 194 4.99 12.37 -0.37
CA LEU A 194 4.81 11.99 -1.78
C LEU A 194 5.81 12.67 -2.73
N SER A 195 6.65 13.56 -2.20
CA SER A 195 7.77 14.15 -2.93
C SER A 195 9.02 13.28 -2.95
N VAL A 196 9.07 12.24 -2.10
CA VAL A 196 10.21 11.30 -2.02
C VAL A 196 9.82 9.85 -2.25
N ALA A 197 8.53 9.49 -2.09
CA ALA A 197 8.06 8.12 -2.17
C ALA A 197 6.72 8.02 -2.90
N MET A 198 6.53 6.94 -3.65
CA MET A 198 5.24 6.55 -4.19
C MET A 198 4.65 5.43 -3.33
N TRP A 199 3.40 5.64 -2.88
CA TRP A 199 2.61 4.56 -2.31
C TRP A 199 1.98 3.74 -3.42
N HIS A 200 1.90 2.44 -3.23
CA HIS A 200 1.25 1.53 -4.18
C HIS A 200 0.17 0.68 -3.51
N LEU A 201 -0.80 0.28 -4.30
CA LEU A 201 -1.92 -0.58 -3.91
C LEU A 201 -2.08 -1.68 -4.97
N HIS A 202 -2.13 -2.92 -4.55
CA HIS A 202 -2.44 -4.02 -5.45
C HIS A 202 -3.91 -4.04 -5.82
N THR A 203 -4.20 -4.02 -7.13
CA THR A 203 -5.54 -3.89 -7.70
C THR A 203 -5.79 -4.93 -8.79
N ASN A 204 -7.05 -5.12 -9.14
CA ASN A 204 -7.49 -5.88 -10.30
C ASN A 204 -7.00 -7.34 -10.35
N LEU A 205 -6.93 -8.01 -9.21
CA LEU A 205 -6.45 -9.39 -9.18
C LEU A 205 -7.56 -10.38 -9.51
N CYS A 206 -7.24 -11.33 -10.36
CA CYS A 206 -8.03 -12.54 -10.54
C CYS A 206 -7.36 -13.72 -9.83
N MET A 207 -8.05 -14.32 -8.88
CA MET A 207 -7.57 -15.49 -8.15
C MET A 207 -8.31 -16.73 -8.66
N PRO A 208 -7.61 -17.83 -8.97
CA PRO A 208 -8.27 -19.06 -9.36
C PRO A 208 -9.03 -19.67 -8.18
N PRO A 209 -9.92 -20.66 -8.39
CA PRO A 209 -10.48 -21.46 -7.33
C PRO A 209 -9.37 -22.14 -6.52
N LYS A 210 -9.52 -22.25 -5.19
CA LYS A 210 -8.49 -22.82 -4.29
C LYS A 210 -8.10 -24.24 -4.68
N GLU A 211 -9.05 -25.00 -5.16
CA GLU A 211 -8.90 -26.39 -5.58
C GLU A 211 -7.96 -26.51 -6.78
N GLN A 212 -7.83 -25.45 -7.57
CA GLN A 212 -7.03 -25.42 -8.80
C GLN A 212 -5.64 -24.80 -8.59
N TYR A 213 -5.27 -24.33 -7.39
CA TYR A 213 -3.99 -23.63 -7.15
C TYR A 213 -2.75 -24.41 -7.63
N ARG A 214 -2.79 -25.74 -7.57
CA ARG A 214 -1.65 -26.58 -7.99
C ARG A 214 -1.54 -26.79 -9.49
N THR A 215 -2.64 -26.62 -10.23
CA THR A 215 -2.73 -26.88 -11.67
C THR A 215 -3.00 -25.61 -12.46
N THR A 216 -3.16 -24.49 -11.78
CA THR A 216 -3.46 -23.20 -12.39
C THR A 216 -2.32 -22.69 -13.27
N ASP A 217 -2.70 -22.14 -14.40
CA ASP A 217 -1.81 -21.33 -15.24
C ASP A 217 -1.63 -19.93 -14.60
N TRP A 218 -0.57 -19.76 -13.81
CA TRP A 218 -0.26 -18.51 -13.13
C TRP A 218 0.17 -17.36 -14.05
N THR A 219 0.26 -17.59 -15.37
CA THR A 219 0.40 -16.51 -16.35
C THR A 219 -0.91 -15.74 -16.57
N LYS A 220 -2.03 -16.31 -16.14
CA LYS A 220 -3.36 -15.70 -16.21
C LYS A 220 -3.83 -15.11 -14.88
N PHE A 221 -3.46 -15.70 -13.77
CA PHE A 221 -3.96 -15.38 -12.43
C PHE A 221 -2.91 -14.76 -11.52
N GLY A 222 -3.36 -14.06 -10.46
CA GLY A 222 -2.50 -13.49 -9.42
C GLY A 222 -1.86 -12.16 -9.83
N LEU A 223 -0.84 -11.75 -9.08
CA LEU A 223 -0.18 -10.44 -9.22
C LEU A 223 0.55 -10.22 -10.54
N LYS A 224 0.92 -11.29 -11.23
CA LYS A 224 1.61 -11.26 -12.53
C LYS A 224 0.75 -11.82 -13.66
N GLY A 225 -0.51 -12.11 -13.37
CA GLY A 225 -1.44 -12.67 -14.34
C GLY A 225 -1.86 -11.66 -15.41
N SER A 226 -2.36 -12.16 -16.52
CA SER A 226 -2.86 -11.31 -17.62
C SER A 226 -4.32 -10.88 -17.45
N ILE A 227 -5.06 -11.50 -16.48
CA ILE A 227 -6.48 -11.21 -16.25
C ILE A 227 -6.59 -10.09 -15.22
N ALA A 228 -7.02 -8.91 -15.68
CA ALA A 228 -7.12 -7.69 -14.86
C ALA A 228 -8.51 -7.05 -14.83
N THR A 229 -9.53 -7.71 -15.41
CA THR A 229 -10.92 -7.21 -15.34
C THR A 229 -11.85 -8.24 -14.71
N GLN A 230 -12.97 -7.77 -14.16
CA GLN A 230 -14.00 -8.61 -13.57
C GLN A 230 -14.53 -9.62 -14.60
N GLU A 231 -14.90 -9.15 -15.78
CA GLU A 231 -15.52 -9.94 -16.82
C GLU A 231 -14.59 -11.08 -17.31
N ALA A 232 -13.31 -10.76 -17.51
CA ALA A 232 -12.32 -11.76 -17.91
C ALA A 232 -12.05 -12.78 -16.79
N CYS A 233 -12.09 -12.32 -15.53
CA CYS A 233 -11.92 -13.17 -14.38
C CYS A 233 -13.09 -14.16 -14.21
N ASP A 234 -14.32 -13.66 -14.35
CA ASP A 234 -15.53 -14.47 -14.28
C ASP A 234 -15.56 -15.50 -15.43
N ALA A 235 -15.19 -15.08 -16.64
CA ALA A 235 -15.08 -15.98 -17.79
C ALA A 235 -14.02 -17.08 -17.60
N ALA A 236 -12.97 -16.81 -16.82
CA ALA A 236 -11.94 -17.79 -16.46
C ALA A 236 -12.31 -18.64 -15.23
N GLY A 237 -13.51 -18.47 -14.66
CA GLY A 237 -13.96 -19.16 -13.45
C GLY A 237 -13.21 -18.72 -12.18
N GLY A 238 -12.57 -17.55 -12.21
CA GLY A 238 -11.81 -17.01 -11.10
C GLY A 238 -12.65 -16.19 -10.13
N ARG A 239 -11.99 -15.65 -9.12
CA ARG A 239 -12.56 -14.71 -8.15
C ARG A 239 -11.84 -13.38 -8.26
N PHE A 240 -12.54 -12.38 -8.76
CA PHE A 240 -11.99 -11.03 -8.90
C PHE A 240 -11.86 -10.34 -7.55
N GLN A 241 -10.73 -9.64 -7.37
CA GLN A 241 -10.44 -8.80 -6.22
C GLN A 241 -10.09 -7.40 -6.73
N PRO A 242 -10.99 -6.41 -6.59
CA PRO A 242 -10.73 -5.04 -7.05
C PRO A 242 -9.47 -4.44 -6.40
N SER A 243 -9.22 -4.79 -5.16
CA SER A 243 -7.96 -4.48 -4.47
C SER A 243 -7.73 -5.44 -3.31
N ILE A 244 -6.47 -5.74 -3.03
CA ILE A 244 -6.04 -6.53 -1.87
C ILE A 244 -5.12 -5.69 -0.99
N PHE A 245 -5.05 -6.02 0.31
CA PHE A 245 -4.27 -5.32 1.33
C PHE A 245 -4.68 -3.85 1.46
N GLY A 246 -3.75 -2.97 1.87
CA GLY A 246 -3.87 -1.52 1.90
C GLY A 246 -2.82 -0.88 0.99
N TRP A 247 -2.70 0.44 1.07
CA TRP A 247 -1.58 1.16 0.50
C TRP A 247 -0.29 0.72 1.18
N MET A 248 0.78 0.63 0.41
CA MET A 248 2.09 0.19 0.86
C MET A 248 3.17 1.14 0.35
N VAL A 249 4.22 1.35 1.16
CA VAL A 249 5.43 2.03 0.75
C VAL A 249 6.64 1.27 1.30
N HIS A 250 7.61 1.02 0.43
CA HIS A 250 8.88 0.40 0.81
C HIS A 250 9.90 1.46 1.20
N VAL A 251 10.76 1.12 2.14
CA VAL A 251 11.87 1.98 2.58
C VAL A 251 13.12 1.10 2.78
N TYR A 252 14.17 1.40 2.04
CA TYR A 252 15.46 0.70 2.09
C TYR A 252 16.50 1.57 2.82
N PRO A 253 16.50 1.61 4.16
CA PRO A 253 17.21 2.62 4.93
C PRO A 253 18.73 2.48 4.87
N TYR A 254 19.24 1.44 4.23
CA TYR A 254 20.69 1.20 4.08
C TYR A 254 21.25 1.71 2.74
N GLU A 255 20.38 2.16 1.84
CA GLU A 255 20.75 2.80 0.58
C GLU A 255 21.35 4.20 0.80
N ASP A 256 22.04 4.73 -0.22
CA ASP A 256 22.88 5.93 -0.15
C ASP A 256 22.19 7.23 -0.55
N SER A 257 21.02 7.15 -1.17
CA SER A 257 20.27 8.31 -1.65
C SER A 257 18.76 8.16 -1.44
N LEU A 258 18.02 9.26 -1.29
CA LEU A 258 16.58 9.23 -1.00
C LEU A 258 15.77 8.53 -2.08
N ASP A 259 16.13 8.68 -3.34
CA ASP A 259 15.49 8.01 -4.47
C ASP A 259 15.66 6.49 -4.43
N LYS A 260 16.81 5.99 -3.98
CA LYS A 260 17.04 4.56 -3.74
C LYS A 260 16.37 4.10 -2.44
N ILE A 261 16.43 4.90 -1.37
CA ILE A 261 15.82 4.58 -0.08
C ILE A 261 14.31 4.38 -0.22
N PHE A 262 13.64 5.23 -1.00
CA PHE A 262 12.18 5.19 -1.21
C PHE A 262 11.78 4.59 -2.55
N SER A 263 12.65 3.83 -3.18
CA SER A 263 12.33 3.12 -4.42
C SER A 263 11.29 2.01 -4.17
N MET A 264 10.62 1.59 -5.24
CA MET A 264 9.63 0.49 -5.13
C MET A 264 10.26 -0.87 -4.91
N HIS A 265 11.48 -1.05 -5.40
CA HIS A 265 12.25 -2.28 -5.30
C HIS A 265 13.66 -1.97 -4.87
N HIS A 266 14.24 -2.89 -4.11
CA HIS A 266 15.66 -2.81 -3.77
C HIS A 266 16.51 -2.88 -5.03
N HIS A 267 17.39 -1.89 -5.23
CA HIS A 267 18.34 -1.90 -6.35
C HIS A 267 19.33 -3.05 -6.14
N MET A 268 19.27 -4.03 -7.05
CA MET A 268 20.30 -5.09 -7.10
C MET A 268 21.40 -4.59 -8.04
N GLU A 269 22.59 -4.34 -7.51
CA GLU A 269 23.82 -4.20 -8.30
C GLU A 269 24.25 -5.56 -8.85
#